data_b7efdba12f8c581e72a19f2abc9024a0
#
_entry.id   b7efdba12f8c581e72a19f2abc9024a0
#
_cell.length_a   1.000
_cell.length_b   1.000
_cell.length_c   1.000
_cell.angle_alpha   90.00
_cell.angle_beta   90.00
_cell.angle_gamma   90.00
#
_symmetry.space_group_name_H-M   'P 1'
#
loop_
_entity.id
_entity.type
_entity.pdbx_description
1 polymer ?
#
loop_
_entity_poly.entity_id
_entity_poly.type
_entity_poly.pdbx_seq_one_letter_code
_entity_poly.pdbx_strand_id
1 'polypeptide(L)'
;MSQLKPAEMSSVLKEKIAGLDLSAERKNEGIVVSVSDGIVRIHGMGDVMYGEVIEFDNGTKGMALNLEQDSVGAVVLGDYLEIIEGQRAVCTGKVLEVPVGEALLGRVVNTLGTPIDGKGEIKAEKNMPVEVVAPGVIARQSVDQPVQIGLKAVDAMVPIGRGQRELIIGDRQTGKTAVAVDAIINQKGTGIKCIYVAIGQKQSTVANVVRKLEEYGAMEHTIVVSATAADPAPMQYLSAYAGCTMGEYFRDKGEDALIVYDDLSKQAVAYRQVSLLLKRPPGREAYPGDVFYLHSRLLERAARVSADYVEQITNGKVKGKTGSLTALPIIETLAGDVSAFVPTNVISITDGQIYLETELFNSGVRPAINPGLSVSRVGGSAQTKIMKKLAGGVRTALAQYRELAAFSQFASDLDDATKQQLANGKAFTELLKQKQYAPMSVAQQALSLFAADRGYMADIEVEKILDFEEALHGYLTSEKGDLEQQINTTGDWNDDIENQFKELVEDFKKTQTF
;
A
#
# COMPACT_ATOMS: atom_id res chain seq x y z
N MET A 1 -10.91 75.85 -5.08
CA MET A 1 -10.50 74.59 -5.72
C MET A 1 -9.59 74.95 -6.88
N SER A 2 -8.26 74.83 -6.67
CA SER A 2 -7.28 75.15 -7.71
C SER A 2 -7.23 74.00 -8.70
N GLN A 3 -7.67 74.24 -9.93
CA GLN A 3 -7.52 73.32 -11.04
C GLN A 3 -6.03 73.21 -11.39
N LEU A 4 -5.46 72.04 -11.17
CA LEU A 4 -4.12 71.70 -11.63
C LEU A 4 -4.07 71.86 -13.18
N LYS A 5 -3.07 72.60 -13.64
CA LYS A 5 -2.86 72.78 -15.10
C LYS A 5 -2.42 71.45 -15.72
N PRO A 6 -2.80 71.16 -17.01
CA PRO A 6 -2.44 69.92 -17.68
C PRO A 6 -0.95 69.56 -17.67
N ALA A 7 -0.07 70.57 -17.62
CA ALA A 7 1.36 70.39 -17.53
C ALA A 7 1.84 69.88 -16.13
N GLU A 8 1.16 70.30 -15.06
CA GLU A 8 1.44 69.86 -13.69
C GLU A 8 0.94 68.42 -13.45
N MET A 9 -0.20 68.07 -14.07
CA MET A 9 -0.66 66.67 -14.09
C MET A 9 0.31 65.75 -14.82
N SER A 10 0.86 66.19 -15.95
CA SER A 10 1.82 65.41 -16.74
C SER A 10 3.16 65.22 -15.98
N SER A 11 3.62 66.23 -15.22
CA SER A 11 4.82 66.10 -14.42
C SER A 11 4.64 65.16 -13.21
N VAL A 12 3.50 65.27 -12.52
CA VAL A 12 3.17 64.38 -11.38
C VAL A 12 2.96 62.92 -11.87
N LEU A 13 2.36 62.70 -13.04
CA LEU A 13 2.26 61.38 -13.66
C LEU A 13 3.64 60.82 -14.05
N LYS A 14 4.51 61.64 -14.64
CA LYS A 14 5.87 61.23 -14.99
C LYS A 14 6.71 60.95 -13.74
N GLU A 15 6.57 61.68 -12.68
CA GLU A 15 7.28 61.47 -11.41
C GLU A 15 6.76 60.18 -10.72
N LYS A 16 5.47 59.91 -10.73
CA LYS A 16 4.90 58.65 -10.24
C LYS A 16 5.28 57.46 -11.10
N ILE A 17 5.36 57.60 -12.42
CA ILE A 17 5.83 56.53 -13.33
C ILE A 17 7.34 56.31 -13.18
N ALA A 18 8.14 57.36 -12.98
CA ALA A 18 9.58 57.22 -12.74
C ALA A 18 9.92 56.64 -11.34
N GLY A 19 9.02 56.82 -10.37
CA GLY A 19 9.14 56.22 -9.02
C GLY A 19 8.52 54.83 -8.89
N LEU A 20 7.90 54.33 -9.93
CA LEU A 20 7.51 52.89 -10.00
C LEU A 20 8.79 52.09 -10.21
N ASP A 21 9.21 51.42 -9.16
CA ASP A 21 10.31 50.47 -9.20
C ASP A 21 9.93 49.31 -10.12
N LEU A 22 10.32 49.41 -11.40
CA LEU A 22 10.10 48.39 -12.44
C LEU A 22 11.01 47.17 -12.27
N SER A 23 11.79 47.13 -11.18
CA SER A 23 12.55 45.96 -10.76
C SER A 23 11.73 44.96 -9.91
N ALA A 24 10.42 45.15 -9.81
CA ALA A 24 9.57 44.10 -9.27
C ALA A 24 9.79 42.82 -10.10
N GLU A 25 10.48 41.85 -9.50
CA GLU A 25 10.35 40.48 -9.96
C GLU A 25 8.88 40.23 -10.32
N ARG A 26 8.61 39.90 -11.58
CA ARG A 26 7.26 39.54 -12.01
C ARG A 26 6.83 38.33 -11.19
N LYS A 27 6.32 38.56 -9.99
CA LYS A 27 5.64 37.51 -9.23
C LYS A 27 4.41 37.16 -10.05
N ASN A 28 4.38 35.93 -10.54
CA ASN A 28 3.21 35.38 -11.22
C ASN A 28 2.11 35.27 -10.16
N GLU A 29 1.19 36.23 -10.14
CA GLU A 29 0.16 36.37 -9.11
C GLU A 29 -1.22 36.55 -9.73
N GLY A 30 -2.23 36.15 -8.99
CA GLY A 30 -3.62 36.24 -9.39
C GLY A 30 -4.54 36.59 -8.24
N ILE A 31 -5.80 36.75 -8.55
CA ILE A 31 -6.85 37.10 -7.60
C ILE A 31 -7.87 35.99 -7.55
N VAL A 32 -8.26 35.58 -6.35
CA VAL A 32 -9.32 34.60 -6.09
C VAL A 32 -10.66 35.14 -6.59
N VAL A 33 -11.28 34.44 -7.52
CA VAL A 33 -12.57 34.80 -8.11
C VAL A 33 -13.73 34.06 -7.45
N SER A 34 -13.49 32.81 -7.05
CA SER A 34 -14.49 32.01 -6.34
C SER A 34 -13.84 30.92 -5.50
N VAL A 35 -14.50 30.56 -4.40
CA VAL A 35 -14.11 29.45 -3.51
C VAL A 35 -15.32 28.52 -3.34
N SER A 36 -15.14 27.22 -3.54
CA SER A 36 -16.18 26.23 -3.33
C SER A 36 -15.56 24.88 -2.92
N ASP A 37 -15.90 24.39 -1.73
CA ASP A 37 -15.53 23.06 -1.22
C ASP A 37 -14.02 22.70 -1.37
N GLY A 38 -13.15 23.67 -1.07
CA GLY A 38 -11.70 23.48 -1.17
C GLY A 38 -11.11 23.61 -2.59
N ILE A 39 -11.94 24.03 -3.56
CA ILE A 39 -11.50 24.42 -4.90
C ILE A 39 -11.56 25.93 -5.00
N VAL A 40 -10.49 26.52 -5.50
CA VAL A 40 -10.35 27.95 -5.70
C VAL A 40 -10.15 28.24 -7.18
N ARG A 41 -10.91 29.19 -7.70
CA ARG A 41 -10.71 29.73 -9.03
C ARG A 41 -9.97 31.05 -8.93
N ILE A 42 -8.86 31.17 -9.64
CA ILE A 42 -7.95 32.30 -9.58
C ILE A 42 -7.85 32.89 -10.98
N HIS A 43 -8.06 34.21 -11.10
CA HIS A 43 -7.86 34.95 -12.35
C HIS A 43 -6.41 35.48 -12.39
N GLY A 44 -5.76 35.36 -13.53
CA GLY A 44 -4.36 35.65 -13.72
C GLY A 44 -3.49 34.40 -13.65
N MET A 45 -2.23 34.53 -13.26
CA MET A 45 -1.26 33.43 -13.19
C MET A 45 -0.96 32.76 -14.54
N GLY A 46 -0.70 33.55 -15.59
CA GLY A 46 -0.50 33.05 -16.95
C GLY A 46 0.67 32.06 -17.11
N ASP A 47 1.65 32.09 -16.23
CA ASP A 47 2.86 31.27 -16.30
C ASP A 47 2.86 30.10 -15.28
N VAL A 48 1.73 29.85 -14.59
CA VAL A 48 1.66 28.76 -13.59
C VAL A 48 1.78 27.38 -14.24
N MET A 49 2.52 26.49 -13.60
CA MET A 49 2.66 25.09 -14.05
C MET A 49 1.61 24.19 -13.41
N TYR A 50 1.25 23.11 -14.11
CA TYR A 50 0.43 22.05 -13.52
C TYR A 50 1.14 21.43 -12.31
N GLY A 51 0.43 21.29 -11.18
CA GLY A 51 0.99 20.77 -9.94
C GLY A 51 1.83 21.76 -9.14
N GLU A 52 1.94 23.02 -9.59
CA GLU A 52 2.64 24.06 -8.86
C GLU A 52 1.91 24.46 -7.59
N VAL A 53 2.68 24.69 -6.53
CA VAL A 53 2.15 25.19 -5.26
C VAL A 53 1.86 26.68 -5.38
N ILE A 54 0.66 27.06 -4.97
CA ILE A 54 0.18 28.45 -4.87
C ILE A 54 0.09 28.80 -3.39
N GLU A 55 0.52 29.99 -3.02
CA GLU A 55 0.42 30.52 -1.65
C GLU A 55 -0.59 31.67 -1.63
N PHE A 56 -1.54 31.59 -0.70
CA PHE A 56 -2.55 32.63 -0.46
C PHE A 56 -2.05 33.60 0.62
N ASP A 57 -2.59 34.83 0.66
CA ASP A 57 -2.15 35.87 1.62
C ASP A 57 -2.26 35.45 3.09
N ASN A 58 -3.14 34.52 3.42
CA ASN A 58 -3.27 33.95 4.78
C ASN A 58 -2.26 32.84 5.08
N GLY A 59 -1.31 32.55 4.18
CA GLY A 59 -0.31 31.48 4.31
C GLY A 59 -0.83 30.07 3.97
N THR A 60 -2.11 29.91 3.62
CA THR A 60 -2.64 28.63 3.14
C THR A 60 -2.03 28.30 1.77
N LYS A 61 -1.80 27.02 1.53
CA LYS A 61 -1.26 26.52 0.27
C LYS A 61 -2.33 25.88 -0.60
N GLY A 62 -2.20 26.04 -1.90
CA GLY A 62 -2.98 25.36 -2.89
C GLY A 62 -2.11 24.70 -3.95
N MET A 63 -2.69 23.90 -4.83
CA MET A 63 -2.01 23.29 -5.97
C MET A 63 -2.81 23.51 -7.25
N ALA A 64 -2.17 24.01 -8.29
CA ALA A 64 -2.78 24.25 -9.59
C ALA A 64 -3.09 22.93 -10.31
N LEU A 65 -4.35 22.70 -10.69
CA LEU A 65 -4.79 21.48 -11.38
C LEU A 65 -5.51 21.72 -12.71
N ASN A 66 -6.16 22.86 -12.89
CA ASN A 66 -6.79 23.24 -14.14
C ASN A 66 -6.16 24.54 -14.64
N LEU A 67 -5.56 24.48 -15.82
CA LEU A 67 -4.96 25.66 -16.45
C LEU A 67 -5.84 26.06 -17.63
N GLU A 68 -6.57 27.15 -17.47
CA GLU A 68 -7.42 27.75 -18.50
C GLU A 68 -6.75 29.05 -18.99
N GLN A 69 -7.23 29.62 -20.10
CA GLN A 69 -6.61 30.81 -20.71
C GLN A 69 -6.52 32.01 -19.75
N ASP A 70 -7.61 32.26 -19.02
CA ASP A 70 -7.73 33.44 -18.14
C ASP A 70 -7.88 33.08 -16.66
N SER A 71 -7.89 31.82 -16.32
CA SER A 71 -8.09 31.37 -14.93
C SER A 71 -7.38 30.05 -14.62
N VAL A 72 -7.10 29.87 -13.35
CA VAL A 72 -6.50 28.66 -12.79
C VAL A 72 -7.46 28.06 -11.78
N GLY A 73 -7.78 26.79 -11.94
CA GLY A 73 -8.46 25.99 -10.92
C GLY A 73 -7.41 25.34 -10.00
N ALA A 74 -7.42 25.72 -8.74
CA ALA A 74 -6.52 25.20 -7.73
C ALA A 74 -7.27 24.45 -6.63
N VAL A 75 -6.65 23.43 -6.06
CA VAL A 75 -7.14 22.73 -4.87
C VAL A 75 -6.41 23.27 -3.64
N VAL A 76 -7.13 23.46 -2.55
CA VAL A 76 -6.55 23.92 -1.28
C VAL A 76 -5.98 22.73 -0.51
N LEU A 77 -4.77 22.88 -0.01
CA LEU A 77 -4.04 21.87 0.76
C LEU A 77 -4.19 22.13 2.27
N GLY A 78 -5.41 21.98 2.78
CA GLY A 78 -5.73 22.23 4.18
C GLY A 78 -7.08 22.93 4.36
N ASP A 79 -7.19 23.76 5.40
CA ASP A 79 -8.42 24.51 5.67
C ASP A 79 -8.60 25.64 4.63
N TYR A 80 -9.75 25.67 4.01
CA TYR A 80 -10.13 26.64 2.96
C TYR A 80 -11.12 27.69 3.44
N LEU A 81 -11.61 27.59 4.69
CA LEU A 81 -12.65 28.47 5.21
C LEU A 81 -12.23 29.95 5.32
N GLU A 82 -10.93 30.18 5.45
CA GLU A 82 -10.36 31.53 5.54
C GLU A 82 -10.00 32.14 4.18
N ILE A 83 -10.16 31.41 3.09
CA ILE A 83 -9.90 31.93 1.75
C ILE A 83 -11.17 32.63 1.23
N ILE A 84 -11.03 33.91 0.87
CA ILE A 84 -12.14 34.75 0.41
C ILE A 84 -11.91 35.25 -1.02
N GLU A 85 -13.01 35.59 -1.70
CA GLU A 85 -12.97 36.24 -3.01
C GLU A 85 -12.24 37.59 -2.92
N GLY A 86 -11.46 37.91 -3.93
CA GLY A 86 -10.63 39.10 -3.98
C GLY A 86 -9.25 38.95 -3.31
N GLN A 87 -9.00 37.84 -2.63
CA GLN A 87 -7.71 37.54 -1.99
C GLN A 87 -6.64 37.28 -3.06
N ARG A 88 -5.42 37.73 -2.78
CA ARG A 88 -4.26 37.50 -3.64
C ARG A 88 -3.73 36.08 -3.47
N ALA A 89 -3.27 35.52 -4.57
CA ALA A 89 -2.60 34.24 -4.63
C ALA A 89 -1.31 34.37 -5.46
N VAL A 90 -0.23 33.73 -5.03
CA VAL A 90 1.10 33.85 -5.63
C VAL A 90 1.64 32.48 -6.00
N CYS A 91 2.17 32.36 -7.20
CA CYS A 91 2.89 31.17 -7.65
C CYS A 91 4.24 31.07 -6.93
N THR A 92 4.59 29.86 -6.47
CA THR A 92 5.86 29.64 -5.76
C THR A 92 7.01 29.23 -6.67
N GLY A 93 6.73 28.86 -7.93
CA GLY A 93 7.70 28.26 -8.86
C GLY A 93 8.13 26.85 -8.48
N LYS A 94 7.44 26.21 -7.53
CA LYS A 94 7.79 24.87 -7.03
C LYS A 94 6.60 23.94 -7.10
N VAL A 95 6.84 22.71 -7.46
CA VAL A 95 5.84 21.62 -7.36
C VAL A 95 5.67 21.20 -5.89
N LEU A 96 4.56 20.49 -5.61
CA LEU A 96 4.31 19.99 -4.26
C LEU A 96 5.37 18.95 -3.87
N GLU A 97 6.00 19.19 -2.72
CA GLU A 97 7.01 18.32 -2.13
C GLU A 97 6.59 17.88 -0.72
N VAL A 98 7.09 16.72 -0.30
CA VAL A 98 6.91 16.21 1.06
C VAL A 98 8.25 15.84 1.68
N PRO A 99 8.38 15.94 3.02
CA PRO A 99 9.56 15.51 3.73
C PRO A 99 9.76 14.00 3.61
N VAL A 100 11.01 13.58 3.46
CA VAL A 100 11.40 12.17 3.40
C VAL A 100 12.63 11.92 4.26
N GLY A 101 12.84 10.69 4.65
CA GLY A 101 14.01 10.29 5.45
C GLY A 101 13.66 9.34 6.59
N GLU A 102 14.69 8.83 7.24
CA GLU A 102 14.54 7.89 8.36
C GLU A 102 13.87 8.53 9.59
N ALA A 103 13.93 9.85 9.73
CA ALA A 103 13.27 10.57 10.82
C ALA A 103 11.74 10.46 10.83
N LEU A 104 11.13 10.00 9.72
CA LEU A 104 9.69 9.72 9.64
C LEU A 104 9.31 8.33 10.18
N LEU A 105 10.26 7.41 10.35
CA LEU A 105 9.98 6.10 10.93
C LEU A 105 9.47 6.25 12.37
N GLY A 106 8.44 5.50 12.71
CA GLY A 106 7.77 5.59 14.01
C GLY A 106 6.80 6.76 14.17
N ARG A 107 6.57 7.54 13.11
CA ARG A 107 5.76 8.75 13.15
C ARG A 107 4.43 8.59 12.38
N VAL A 108 3.46 9.36 12.82
CA VAL A 108 2.17 9.53 12.12
C VAL A 108 2.12 10.96 11.57
N VAL A 109 1.98 11.06 10.25
CA VAL A 109 1.98 12.33 9.54
C VAL A 109 0.72 12.50 8.69
N ASN A 110 0.39 13.73 8.35
CA ASN A 110 -0.65 14.03 7.37
C ASN A 110 -0.10 13.92 5.93
N THR A 111 -0.93 14.22 4.94
CA THR A 111 -0.59 14.19 3.51
C THR A 111 0.63 15.07 3.14
N LEU A 112 0.84 16.17 3.86
CA LEU A 112 1.98 17.07 3.63
C LEU A 112 3.24 16.69 4.42
N GLY A 113 3.20 15.56 5.14
CA GLY A 113 4.30 15.13 5.99
C GLY A 113 4.41 15.86 7.33
N THR A 114 3.40 16.64 7.70
CA THR A 114 3.34 17.30 9.01
C THR A 114 2.99 16.28 10.09
N PRO A 115 3.72 16.19 11.21
CA PRO A 115 3.42 15.26 12.27
C PRO A 115 2.09 15.59 12.97
N ILE A 116 1.28 14.54 13.21
CA ILE A 116 -0.01 14.63 13.89
C ILE A 116 -0.09 13.71 15.13
N ASP A 117 1.04 13.12 15.52
CA ASP A 117 1.18 12.17 16.62
C ASP A 117 1.53 12.81 17.97
N GLY A 118 1.68 14.14 18.03
CA GLY A 118 2.05 14.86 19.23
C GLY A 118 3.51 14.67 19.68
N LYS A 119 4.34 13.98 18.89
CA LYS A 119 5.75 13.68 19.23
C LYS A 119 6.73 14.79 18.79
N GLY A 120 6.22 16.00 18.47
CA GLY A 120 7.03 17.14 18.05
C GLY A 120 7.42 17.15 16.57
N GLU A 121 8.18 18.16 16.17
CA GLU A 121 8.60 18.37 14.77
C GLU A 121 9.54 17.26 14.26
N ILE A 122 9.47 16.99 12.96
CA ILE A 122 10.32 16.03 12.26
C ILE A 122 11.42 16.80 11.53
N LYS A 123 12.67 16.50 11.83
CA LYS A 123 13.82 17.01 11.07
C LYS A 123 14.05 16.08 9.87
N ALA A 124 13.36 16.35 8.78
CA ALA A 124 13.50 15.58 7.56
C ALA A 124 14.91 15.74 6.95
N GLU A 125 15.38 14.72 6.26
CA GLU A 125 16.66 14.74 5.57
C GLU A 125 16.61 15.63 4.32
N LYS A 126 15.51 15.54 3.57
CA LYS A 126 15.21 16.38 2.39
C LYS A 126 13.72 16.37 2.09
N ASN A 127 13.29 17.24 1.16
CA ASN A 127 11.99 17.16 0.53
C ASN A 127 12.12 16.53 -0.85
N MET A 128 11.08 15.80 -1.27
CA MET A 128 10.98 15.19 -2.60
C MET A 128 9.62 15.49 -3.22
N PRO A 129 9.56 15.66 -4.55
CA PRO A 129 8.28 15.89 -5.25
C PRO A 129 7.28 14.77 -5.03
N VAL A 130 6.01 15.13 -4.85
CA VAL A 130 4.91 14.18 -4.65
C VAL A 130 4.58 13.44 -5.94
N GLU A 131 4.57 14.14 -7.06
CA GLU A 131 4.34 13.55 -8.38
C GLU A 131 5.65 13.41 -9.13
N VAL A 132 6.05 12.18 -9.41
CA VAL A 132 7.24 11.82 -10.17
C VAL A 132 6.93 10.73 -11.19
N VAL A 133 7.71 10.67 -12.24
CA VAL A 133 7.62 9.61 -13.25
C VAL A 133 8.20 8.31 -12.67
N ALA A 134 7.49 7.20 -12.89
CA ALA A 134 7.94 5.87 -12.47
C ALA A 134 9.27 5.48 -13.13
N PRO A 135 10.08 4.61 -12.48
CA PRO A 135 11.30 4.09 -13.09
C PRO A 135 11.02 3.43 -14.44
N GLY A 136 11.81 3.78 -15.46
CA GLY A 136 11.70 3.22 -16.81
C GLY A 136 12.10 1.73 -16.87
N VAL A 137 11.90 1.10 -18.02
CA VAL A 137 12.15 -0.34 -18.22
C VAL A 137 13.60 -0.74 -17.91
N ILE A 138 14.58 0.07 -18.32
CA ILE A 138 16.01 -0.22 -18.10
C ILE A 138 16.39 -0.12 -16.61
N ALA A 139 15.72 0.73 -15.86
CA ALA A 139 15.96 0.90 -14.42
C ALA A 139 15.43 -0.27 -13.58
N ARG A 140 14.56 -1.10 -14.14
CA ARG A 140 13.90 -2.20 -13.41
C ARG A 140 14.73 -3.48 -13.44
N GLN A 141 14.59 -4.24 -12.38
CA GLN A 141 15.14 -5.59 -12.24
C GLN A 141 14.01 -6.59 -12.00
N SER A 142 14.26 -7.86 -12.32
CA SER A 142 13.31 -8.95 -12.08
C SER A 142 13.00 -9.10 -10.59
N VAL A 143 11.73 -9.43 -10.29
CA VAL A 143 11.24 -9.71 -8.94
C VAL A 143 11.52 -11.18 -8.63
N ASP A 144 12.54 -11.43 -7.83
CA ASP A 144 13.06 -12.77 -7.49
C ASP A 144 13.32 -12.98 -5.99
N GLN A 145 13.01 -11.98 -5.17
CA GLN A 145 13.15 -12.06 -3.71
C GLN A 145 11.78 -11.94 -3.04
N PRO A 146 11.48 -12.80 -2.04
CA PRO A 146 10.19 -12.78 -1.37
C PRO A 146 10.04 -11.59 -0.43
N VAL A 147 8.79 -11.10 -0.31
CA VAL A 147 8.29 -10.40 0.86
C VAL A 147 7.46 -11.40 1.64
N GLN A 148 7.95 -11.86 2.77
CA GLN A 148 7.22 -12.78 3.63
C GLN A 148 6.10 -12.03 4.35
N ILE A 149 4.86 -12.42 4.11
CA ILE A 149 3.69 -11.83 4.76
C ILE A 149 3.45 -12.45 6.13
N GLY A 150 3.92 -13.68 6.33
CA GLY A 150 3.72 -14.42 7.56
C GLY A 150 2.35 -15.10 7.66
N LEU A 151 1.54 -15.02 6.61
CA LEU A 151 0.26 -15.71 6.49
C LEU A 151 0.41 -16.93 5.58
N LYS A 152 0.19 -18.12 6.13
CA LYS A 152 0.30 -19.39 5.38
C LYS A 152 -0.46 -19.36 4.06
N ALA A 153 -1.69 -18.85 4.08
CA ALA A 153 -2.53 -18.79 2.89
C ALA A 153 -1.96 -17.87 1.80
N VAL A 154 -1.27 -16.79 2.17
CA VAL A 154 -0.63 -15.87 1.21
C VAL A 154 0.69 -16.45 0.73
N ASP A 155 1.61 -16.73 1.65
CA ASP A 155 2.98 -17.13 1.31
C ASP A 155 3.04 -18.46 0.55
N ALA A 156 2.06 -19.37 0.80
CA ALA A 156 1.94 -20.62 0.07
C ALA A 156 1.26 -20.49 -1.29
N MET A 157 0.15 -19.73 -1.40
CA MET A 157 -0.69 -19.74 -2.59
C MET A 157 -0.55 -18.50 -3.48
N VAL A 158 -0.23 -17.34 -2.90
CA VAL A 158 -0.19 -16.03 -3.59
C VAL A 158 1.08 -15.28 -3.16
N PRO A 159 2.26 -15.84 -3.40
CA PRO A 159 3.50 -15.27 -2.91
C PRO A 159 3.77 -13.89 -3.51
N ILE A 160 4.33 -13.00 -2.70
CA ILE A 160 4.61 -11.62 -3.05
C ILE A 160 6.12 -11.42 -3.07
N GLY A 161 6.61 -10.77 -4.13
CA GLY A 161 8.02 -10.44 -4.29
C GLY A 161 8.32 -8.97 -4.05
N ARG A 162 9.58 -8.68 -3.72
CA ARG A 162 10.06 -7.30 -3.53
C ARG A 162 9.99 -6.51 -4.83
N GLY A 163 9.18 -5.45 -4.84
CA GLY A 163 8.90 -4.63 -6.01
C GLY A 163 7.63 -5.01 -6.76
N GLN A 164 6.88 -6.00 -6.30
CA GLN A 164 5.60 -6.42 -6.87
C GLN A 164 4.46 -5.51 -6.40
N ARG A 165 3.40 -5.44 -7.21
CA ARG A 165 2.11 -4.80 -6.86
C ARG A 165 1.07 -5.89 -6.71
N GLU A 166 0.67 -6.20 -5.49
CA GLU A 166 -0.33 -7.22 -5.20
C GLU A 166 -1.57 -6.59 -4.59
N LEU A 167 -2.69 -6.71 -5.28
CA LEU A 167 -3.96 -6.12 -4.86
C LEU A 167 -4.59 -6.94 -3.74
N ILE A 168 -5.07 -6.30 -2.69
CA ILE A 168 -5.95 -6.91 -1.68
C ILE A 168 -7.37 -6.42 -1.96
N ILE A 169 -8.26 -7.32 -2.34
CA ILE A 169 -9.62 -6.98 -2.79
C ILE A 169 -10.68 -7.82 -2.08
N GLY A 170 -11.82 -7.22 -1.77
CA GLY A 170 -12.96 -7.88 -1.14
C GLY A 170 -13.95 -6.89 -0.53
N ASP A 171 -15.07 -7.39 -0.04
CA ASP A 171 -16.12 -6.60 0.58
C ASP A 171 -15.70 -5.97 1.91
N ARG A 172 -16.54 -5.10 2.45
CA ARG A 172 -16.31 -4.52 3.79
C ARG A 172 -16.17 -5.59 4.85
N GLN A 173 -15.26 -5.38 5.80
CA GLN A 173 -15.07 -6.25 6.97
C GLN A 173 -14.65 -7.70 6.66
N THR A 174 -14.12 -7.99 5.47
CA THR A 174 -13.57 -9.30 5.13
C THR A 174 -12.14 -9.54 5.60
N GLY A 175 -11.52 -8.55 6.26
CA GLY A 175 -10.16 -8.67 6.81
C GLY A 175 -9.04 -8.07 5.95
N LYS A 176 -9.34 -7.24 4.93
CA LYS A 176 -8.32 -6.61 4.06
C LYS A 176 -7.24 -5.87 4.84
N THR A 177 -7.65 -4.96 5.72
CA THR A 177 -6.71 -4.21 6.59
C THR A 177 -5.92 -5.14 7.51
N ALA A 178 -6.52 -6.23 8.01
CA ALA A 178 -5.81 -7.20 8.86
C ALA A 178 -4.66 -7.87 8.12
N VAL A 179 -4.88 -8.35 6.88
CA VAL A 179 -3.83 -8.92 6.02
C VAL A 179 -2.70 -7.92 5.80
N ALA A 180 -3.02 -6.65 5.54
CA ALA A 180 -2.03 -5.60 5.33
C ALA A 180 -1.23 -5.27 6.61
N VAL A 181 -1.89 -5.25 7.77
CA VAL A 181 -1.22 -5.02 9.07
C VAL A 181 -0.34 -6.20 9.44
N ASP A 182 -0.78 -7.44 9.22
CA ASP A 182 0.05 -8.64 9.40
C ASP A 182 1.30 -8.60 8.53
N ALA A 183 1.16 -8.16 7.27
CA ALA A 183 2.29 -7.96 6.37
C ALA A 183 3.32 -6.98 6.93
N ILE A 184 2.89 -5.88 7.54
CA ILE A 184 3.77 -4.88 8.16
C ILE A 184 4.44 -5.45 9.42
N ILE A 185 3.67 -6.11 10.30
CA ILE A 185 4.19 -6.71 11.54
C ILE A 185 5.29 -7.72 11.23
N ASN A 186 5.10 -8.53 10.19
CA ASN A 186 6.07 -9.56 9.81
C ASN A 186 7.39 -8.99 9.24
N GLN A 187 7.45 -7.69 8.90
CA GLN A 187 8.70 -7.08 8.43
C GLN A 187 9.66 -6.69 9.56
N LYS A 188 9.28 -6.89 10.82
CA LYS A 188 10.18 -6.63 11.95
C LYS A 188 11.46 -7.46 11.83
N GLY A 189 12.61 -6.77 11.83
CA GLY A 189 13.93 -7.41 11.72
C GLY A 189 14.36 -7.81 10.29
N THR A 190 13.52 -7.65 9.28
CA THR A 190 13.86 -7.98 7.87
C THR A 190 14.63 -6.86 7.15
N GLY A 191 14.65 -5.66 7.73
CA GLY A 191 15.22 -4.45 7.11
C GLY A 191 14.27 -3.72 6.16
N ILE A 192 13.10 -4.27 5.84
CA ILE A 192 12.08 -3.63 4.99
C ILE A 192 11.41 -2.50 5.75
N LYS A 193 11.39 -1.30 5.17
CA LYS A 193 10.70 -0.14 5.71
C LYS A 193 9.25 -0.14 5.24
N CYS A 194 8.31 0.13 6.13
CA CYS A 194 6.90 0.07 5.82
C CYS A 194 6.26 1.46 5.79
N ILE A 195 5.33 1.66 4.87
CA ILE A 195 4.51 2.85 4.80
C ILE A 195 3.04 2.42 4.79
N TYR A 196 2.27 2.85 5.78
CA TYR A 196 0.83 2.64 5.81
C TYR A 196 0.11 3.93 5.50
N VAL A 197 -0.61 3.97 4.39
CA VAL A 197 -1.37 5.14 3.95
C VAL A 197 -2.86 4.90 4.21
N ALA A 198 -3.41 5.59 5.21
CA ALA A 198 -4.83 5.58 5.53
C ALA A 198 -5.55 6.67 4.72
N ILE A 199 -6.45 6.26 3.82
CA ILE A 199 -7.14 7.16 2.89
C ILE A 199 -8.64 7.17 3.18
N GLY A 200 -9.18 8.32 3.58
CA GLY A 200 -10.60 8.51 3.82
C GLY A 200 -11.18 7.60 4.91
N GLN A 201 -10.37 7.12 5.84
CA GLN A 201 -10.80 6.28 6.95
C GLN A 201 -11.25 7.12 8.15
N LYS A 202 -12.04 6.51 9.04
CA LYS A 202 -12.38 7.13 10.32
C LYS A 202 -11.12 7.25 11.18
N GLN A 203 -10.98 8.36 11.90
CA GLN A 203 -9.85 8.58 12.82
C GLN A 203 -9.69 7.44 13.84
N SER A 204 -10.79 6.91 14.37
CA SER A 204 -10.78 5.77 15.30
C SER A 204 -10.18 4.50 14.68
N THR A 205 -10.42 4.27 13.39
CA THR A 205 -9.84 3.13 12.66
C THR A 205 -8.33 3.29 12.51
N VAL A 206 -7.88 4.48 12.12
CA VAL A 206 -6.44 4.79 12.00
C VAL A 206 -5.74 4.66 13.35
N ALA A 207 -6.34 5.21 14.42
CA ALA A 207 -5.81 5.10 15.78
C ALA A 207 -5.69 3.63 16.24
N ASN A 208 -6.65 2.77 15.88
CA ASN A 208 -6.58 1.33 16.17
C ASN A 208 -5.43 0.64 15.42
N VAL A 209 -5.22 0.97 14.16
CA VAL A 209 -4.09 0.42 13.38
C VAL A 209 -2.76 0.85 14.00
N VAL A 210 -2.59 2.15 14.30
CA VAL A 210 -1.37 2.67 14.94
C VAL A 210 -1.09 1.96 16.25
N ARG A 211 -2.11 1.84 17.13
CA ARG A 211 -1.97 1.13 18.40
C ARG A 211 -1.56 -0.33 18.20
N LYS A 212 -2.13 -1.03 17.20
CA LYS A 212 -1.72 -2.41 16.88
C LYS A 212 -0.27 -2.48 16.43
N LEU A 213 0.16 -1.59 15.54
CA LEU A 213 1.56 -1.54 15.13
C LEU A 213 2.51 -1.24 16.30
N GLU A 214 2.10 -0.39 17.25
CA GLU A 214 2.87 -0.12 18.48
C GLU A 214 2.93 -1.34 19.40
N GLU A 215 1.79 -2.02 19.65
CA GLU A 215 1.72 -3.22 20.48
C GLU A 215 2.67 -4.33 20.01
N TYR A 216 2.82 -4.49 18.69
CA TYR A 216 3.71 -5.49 18.09
C TYR A 216 5.13 -4.97 17.80
N GLY A 217 5.44 -3.73 18.15
CA GLY A 217 6.73 -3.08 17.91
C GLY A 217 7.02 -2.84 16.42
N ALA A 218 5.98 -2.81 15.58
CA ALA A 218 6.11 -2.60 14.15
C ALA A 218 6.21 -1.12 13.76
N MET A 219 5.86 -0.19 14.66
CA MET A 219 6.02 1.24 14.40
C MET A 219 7.48 1.64 14.18
N GLU A 220 8.45 0.96 14.78
CA GLU A 220 9.87 1.30 14.64
C GLU A 220 10.36 1.33 13.19
N HIS A 221 9.75 0.52 12.31
CA HIS A 221 10.08 0.44 10.89
C HIS A 221 8.94 0.95 9.98
N THR A 222 7.93 1.64 10.55
CA THR A 222 6.72 2.05 9.82
C THR A 222 6.51 3.56 9.87
N ILE A 223 6.14 4.14 8.72
CA ILE A 223 5.61 5.50 8.58
C ILE A 223 4.10 5.38 8.36
N VAL A 224 3.30 6.12 9.13
CA VAL A 224 1.85 6.18 8.91
C VAL A 224 1.50 7.54 8.31
N VAL A 225 0.92 7.53 7.11
CA VAL A 225 0.38 8.71 6.45
C VAL A 225 -1.14 8.68 6.58
N SER A 226 -1.71 9.68 7.23
CA SER A 226 -3.15 9.72 7.51
C SER A 226 -3.84 10.88 6.80
N ALA A 227 -4.80 10.54 5.95
CA ALA A 227 -5.80 11.46 5.41
C ALA A 227 -7.18 10.88 5.73
N THR A 228 -7.78 11.37 6.80
CA THR A 228 -9.04 10.83 7.34
C THR A 228 -10.26 11.27 6.51
N ALA A 229 -11.41 10.67 6.81
CA ALA A 229 -12.67 11.07 6.17
C ALA A 229 -13.11 12.51 6.51
N ALA A 230 -12.51 13.13 7.54
CA ALA A 230 -12.76 14.53 7.90
C ALA A 230 -11.87 15.51 7.13
N ASP A 231 -10.80 15.02 6.50
CA ASP A 231 -9.89 15.85 5.72
C ASP A 231 -10.50 16.18 4.34
N PRO A 232 -10.17 17.35 3.76
CA PRO A 232 -10.62 17.72 2.43
C PRO A 232 -10.24 16.69 1.36
N ALA A 233 -11.06 16.54 0.31
CA ALA A 233 -10.85 15.57 -0.76
C ALA A 233 -9.44 15.69 -1.42
N PRO A 234 -8.86 16.88 -1.64
CA PRO A 234 -7.49 16.99 -2.14
C PRO A 234 -6.46 16.30 -1.26
N MET A 235 -6.60 16.40 0.06
CA MET A 235 -5.69 15.75 1.01
C MET A 235 -5.81 14.22 0.94
N GLN A 236 -7.02 13.70 0.82
CA GLN A 236 -7.27 12.26 0.67
C GLN A 236 -6.70 11.72 -0.65
N TYR A 237 -6.87 12.47 -1.74
CA TYR A 237 -6.33 12.10 -3.06
C TYR A 237 -4.81 12.07 -3.09
N LEU A 238 -4.16 13.10 -2.54
CA LEU A 238 -2.71 13.25 -2.58
C LEU A 238 -1.96 12.35 -1.60
N SER A 239 -2.60 11.86 -0.54
CA SER A 239 -1.96 11.06 0.50
C SER A 239 -1.28 9.80 -0.03
N ALA A 240 -1.88 9.14 -1.03
CA ALA A 240 -1.29 7.97 -1.67
C ALA A 240 0.03 8.31 -2.38
N TYR A 241 0.08 9.43 -3.08
CA TYR A 241 1.30 9.89 -3.75
C TYR A 241 2.37 10.35 -2.76
N ALA A 242 1.97 11.04 -1.70
CA ALA A 242 2.88 11.46 -0.63
C ALA A 242 3.54 10.24 0.06
N GLY A 243 2.73 9.24 0.43
CA GLY A 243 3.25 7.99 0.98
C GLY A 243 4.15 7.24 0.01
N CYS A 244 3.80 7.24 -1.29
CA CYS A 244 4.64 6.64 -2.32
C CYS A 244 6.03 7.30 -2.39
N THR A 245 6.08 8.63 -2.37
CA THR A 245 7.35 9.39 -2.36
C THR A 245 8.20 9.05 -1.12
N MET A 246 7.58 8.89 0.05
CA MET A 246 8.28 8.46 1.26
C MET A 246 8.86 7.06 1.12
N GLY A 247 8.15 6.14 0.44
CA GLY A 247 8.65 4.78 0.14
C GLY A 247 9.76 4.77 -0.92
N GLU A 248 9.64 5.60 -1.94
CA GLU A 248 10.65 5.73 -3.00
C GLU A 248 12.00 6.23 -2.48
N TYR A 249 12.00 7.05 -1.44
CA TYR A 249 13.24 7.48 -0.79
C TYR A 249 14.11 6.28 -0.38
N PHE A 250 13.52 5.26 0.23
CA PHE A 250 14.25 4.05 0.64
C PHE A 250 14.65 3.20 -0.57
N ARG A 251 13.74 3.00 -1.53
CA ARG A 251 14.04 2.29 -2.79
C ARG A 251 15.23 2.90 -3.51
N ASP A 252 15.24 4.22 -3.67
CA ASP A 252 16.26 4.94 -4.42
C ASP A 252 17.59 5.02 -3.66
N LYS A 253 17.58 4.77 -2.35
CA LYS A 253 18.77 4.61 -1.50
C LYS A 253 19.33 3.17 -1.52
N GLY A 254 18.70 2.26 -2.26
CA GLY A 254 19.11 0.85 -2.33
C GLY A 254 18.65 0.01 -1.15
N GLU A 255 17.50 0.37 -0.58
CA GLU A 255 16.81 -0.35 0.49
C GLU A 255 15.48 -0.90 -0.03
N ASP A 256 14.84 -1.75 0.78
CA ASP A 256 13.54 -2.31 0.45
C ASP A 256 12.44 -1.64 1.27
N ALA A 257 11.34 -1.30 0.60
CA ALA A 257 10.17 -0.73 1.23
C ALA A 257 8.89 -1.45 0.82
N LEU A 258 7.92 -1.46 1.73
CA LEU A 258 6.57 -1.99 1.55
C LEU A 258 5.57 -0.86 1.80
N ILE A 259 4.69 -0.59 0.84
CA ILE A 259 3.63 0.40 1.00
C ILE A 259 2.25 -0.23 0.92
N VAL A 260 1.40 0.12 1.85
CA VAL A 260 -0.02 -0.24 1.88
C VAL A 260 -0.87 1.00 1.61
N TYR A 261 -1.80 0.90 0.67
CA TYR A 261 -2.79 1.94 0.39
C TYR A 261 -4.18 1.49 0.86
N ASP A 262 -4.65 1.99 1.99
CA ASP A 262 -5.92 1.57 2.61
C ASP A 262 -6.94 2.73 2.62
N ASP A 263 -7.78 2.95 1.59
CA ASP A 263 -7.91 2.18 0.36
C ASP A 263 -7.95 3.10 -0.89
N LEU A 264 -7.62 2.54 -2.03
CA LEU A 264 -7.65 3.26 -3.31
C LEU A 264 -9.07 3.51 -3.84
N SER A 265 -10.08 2.78 -3.37
CA SER A 265 -11.49 3.06 -3.69
C SER A 265 -11.87 4.45 -3.19
N LYS A 266 -11.47 4.80 -1.96
CA LYS A 266 -11.72 6.14 -1.39
C LYS A 266 -10.87 7.21 -2.05
N GLN A 267 -9.64 6.89 -2.44
CA GLN A 267 -8.83 7.81 -3.26
C GLN A 267 -9.54 8.17 -4.56
N ALA A 268 -10.10 7.17 -5.26
CA ALA A 268 -10.84 7.39 -6.50
C ALA A 268 -12.10 8.27 -6.27
N VAL A 269 -12.82 8.05 -5.17
CA VAL A 269 -13.98 8.88 -4.78
C VAL A 269 -13.56 10.32 -4.51
N ALA A 270 -12.48 10.54 -3.76
CA ALA A 270 -11.94 11.86 -3.50
C ALA A 270 -11.51 12.57 -4.79
N TYR A 271 -10.84 11.87 -5.69
CA TYR A 271 -10.44 12.39 -7.00
C TYR A 271 -11.64 12.72 -7.89
N ARG A 272 -12.70 11.90 -7.85
CA ARG A 272 -13.97 12.19 -8.53
C ARG A 272 -14.60 13.48 -8.02
N GLN A 273 -14.63 13.68 -6.70
CA GLN A 273 -15.15 14.91 -6.09
C GLN A 273 -14.36 16.15 -6.57
N VAL A 274 -13.03 16.10 -6.48
CA VAL A 274 -12.15 17.18 -6.95
C VAL A 274 -12.40 17.47 -8.45
N SER A 275 -12.49 16.44 -9.27
CA SER A 275 -12.68 16.58 -10.72
C SER A 275 -14.03 17.20 -11.08
N LEU A 276 -15.10 16.82 -10.39
CA LEU A 276 -16.43 17.39 -10.59
C LEU A 276 -16.49 18.86 -10.18
N LEU A 277 -15.86 19.23 -9.07
CA LEU A 277 -15.77 20.62 -8.61
C LEU A 277 -14.93 21.48 -9.56
N LEU A 278 -13.88 20.92 -10.16
CA LEU A 278 -13.10 21.54 -11.24
C LEU A 278 -13.85 21.56 -12.59
N LYS A 279 -15.10 21.09 -12.64
CA LYS A 279 -15.94 21.02 -13.84
C LYS A 279 -15.33 20.17 -14.97
N ARG A 280 -14.53 19.18 -14.65
CA ARG A 280 -14.04 18.20 -15.62
C ARG A 280 -15.20 17.28 -16.03
N PRO A 281 -15.32 16.91 -17.34
CA PRO A 281 -16.43 16.09 -17.81
C PRO A 281 -16.40 14.70 -17.14
N PRO A 282 -17.53 14.24 -16.56
CA PRO A 282 -17.62 12.92 -15.96
C PRO A 282 -17.74 11.82 -17.00
N GLY A 283 -17.13 10.67 -16.73
CA GLY A 283 -17.29 9.43 -17.48
C GLY A 283 -18.16 8.39 -16.74
N ARG A 284 -17.81 7.11 -16.87
CA ARG A 284 -18.53 6.00 -16.23
C ARG A 284 -18.57 6.19 -14.70
N GLU A 285 -19.73 5.98 -14.09
CA GLU A 285 -19.98 6.15 -12.65
C GLU A 285 -19.57 7.54 -12.11
N ALA A 286 -19.62 8.56 -12.97
CA ALA A 286 -19.20 9.93 -12.72
C ALA A 286 -17.69 10.11 -12.40
N TYR A 287 -16.86 9.08 -12.61
CA TYR A 287 -15.43 9.22 -12.52
C TYR A 287 -14.87 10.02 -13.71
N PRO A 288 -13.80 10.79 -13.51
CA PRO A 288 -13.15 11.48 -14.63
C PRO A 288 -12.47 10.48 -15.57
N GLY A 289 -12.27 10.85 -16.83
CA GLY A 289 -11.71 9.96 -17.85
C GLY A 289 -10.28 9.47 -17.56
N ASP A 290 -9.56 10.15 -16.68
CA ASP A 290 -8.20 9.84 -16.28
C ASP A 290 -8.08 9.04 -14.96
N VAL A 291 -9.18 8.48 -14.44
CA VAL A 291 -9.14 7.68 -13.19
C VAL A 291 -8.26 6.43 -13.32
N PHE A 292 -8.16 5.83 -14.51
CA PHE A 292 -7.21 4.76 -14.76
C PHE A 292 -5.76 5.27 -14.59
N TYR A 293 -5.46 6.42 -15.17
CA TYR A 293 -4.15 7.04 -15.06
C TYR A 293 -3.82 7.48 -13.63
N LEU A 294 -4.81 7.88 -12.83
CA LEU A 294 -4.65 8.11 -11.39
C LEU A 294 -3.96 6.94 -10.68
N HIS A 295 -4.48 5.74 -10.86
CA HIS A 295 -3.95 4.54 -10.20
C HIS A 295 -2.72 3.98 -10.91
N SER A 296 -2.67 4.02 -12.25
CA SER A 296 -1.53 3.45 -12.99
C SER A 296 -0.24 4.24 -12.74
N ARG A 297 -0.27 5.58 -12.77
CA ARG A 297 0.93 6.39 -12.50
C ARG A 297 1.40 6.28 -11.03
N LEU A 298 0.50 5.97 -10.09
CA LEU A 298 0.85 5.68 -8.71
C LEU A 298 1.51 4.30 -8.58
N LEU A 299 0.84 3.26 -9.07
CA LEU A 299 1.24 1.87 -8.86
C LEU A 299 2.46 1.47 -9.71
N GLU A 300 2.68 2.11 -10.86
CA GLU A 300 3.90 1.90 -11.65
C GLU A 300 5.18 2.40 -10.95
N ARG A 301 5.06 3.24 -9.95
CA ARG A 301 6.19 3.68 -9.12
C ARG A 301 6.70 2.58 -8.19
N ALA A 302 5.86 1.59 -7.88
CA ALA A 302 6.28 0.37 -7.19
C ALA A 302 7.06 -0.52 -8.17
N ALA A 303 8.31 -0.77 -7.86
CA ALA A 303 9.22 -1.54 -8.69
C ALA A 303 10.43 -2.02 -7.89
N ARG A 304 11.10 -3.04 -8.39
CA ARG A 304 12.46 -3.36 -8.02
C ARG A 304 13.41 -2.68 -9.01
N VAL A 305 14.36 -1.92 -8.50
CA VAL A 305 15.31 -1.16 -9.31
C VAL A 305 16.70 -1.79 -9.28
N SER A 306 17.43 -1.63 -10.41
CA SER A 306 18.77 -2.18 -10.59
C SER A 306 19.81 -1.42 -9.75
N ALA A 307 20.96 -2.07 -9.54
CA ALA A 307 22.10 -1.44 -8.85
C ALA A 307 22.64 -0.22 -9.62
N ASP A 308 22.62 -0.27 -10.94
CA ASP A 308 23.06 0.85 -11.80
C ASP A 308 22.14 2.07 -11.63
N TYR A 309 20.84 1.85 -11.53
CA TYR A 309 19.88 2.92 -11.24
C TYR A 309 20.14 3.56 -9.87
N VAL A 310 20.35 2.74 -8.83
CA VAL A 310 20.64 3.22 -7.47
C VAL A 310 21.96 4.00 -7.46
N GLU A 311 23.00 3.51 -8.14
CA GLU A 311 24.28 4.22 -8.24
C GLU A 311 24.11 5.57 -8.94
N GLN A 312 23.35 5.62 -10.02
CA GLN A 312 23.08 6.86 -10.76
C GLN A 312 22.31 7.88 -9.91
N ILE A 313 21.22 7.47 -9.26
CA ILE A 313 20.35 8.37 -8.46
C ILE A 313 21.07 8.88 -7.22
N THR A 314 21.94 8.07 -6.62
CA THR A 314 22.75 8.44 -5.45
C THR A 314 24.06 9.16 -5.80
N ASN A 315 24.28 9.48 -7.07
CA ASN A 315 25.51 10.06 -7.57
C ASN A 315 26.77 9.28 -7.13
N GLY A 316 26.71 7.96 -7.24
CA GLY A 316 27.81 7.04 -6.91
C GLY A 316 28.04 6.78 -5.42
N LYS A 317 27.19 7.32 -4.54
CA LYS A 317 27.31 7.10 -3.09
C LYS A 317 26.97 5.68 -2.65
N VAL A 318 26.02 5.04 -3.35
CA VAL A 318 25.61 3.64 -3.08
C VAL A 318 25.91 2.82 -4.32
N LYS A 319 26.69 1.75 -4.16
CA LYS A 319 27.13 0.87 -5.25
C LYS A 319 26.75 -0.57 -4.98
N GLY A 320 26.35 -1.28 -6.05
CA GLY A 320 26.08 -2.72 -6.01
C GLY A 320 24.86 -3.13 -5.21
N LYS A 321 24.02 -2.17 -4.78
CA LYS A 321 22.77 -2.42 -4.07
C LYS A 321 21.56 -2.18 -4.98
N THR A 322 20.64 -3.12 -4.98
CA THR A 322 19.30 -2.97 -5.56
C THR A 322 18.35 -2.39 -4.52
N GLY A 323 17.30 -1.71 -4.95
CA GLY A 323 16.24 -1.25 -4.07
C GLY A 323 14.87 -1.71 -4.56
N SER A 324 13.88 -1.75 -3.67
CA SER A 324 12.52 -2.10 -4.07
C SER A 324 11.46 -1.29 -3.32
N LEU A 325 10.34 -1.06 -3.99
CA LEU A 325 9.10 -0.58 -3.39
C LEU A 325 7.99 -1.56 -3.78
N THR A 326 7.52 -2.34 -2.82
CA THR A 326 6.42 -3.30 -2.97
C THR A 326 5.12 -2.62 -2.59
N ALA A 327 4.06 -2.74 -3.40
CA ALA A 327 2.78 -2.11 -3.15
C ALA A 327 1.69 -3.14 -2.85
N LEU A 328 0.94 -2.90 -1.77
CA LEU A 328 -0.28 -3.59 -1.41
C LEU A 328 -1.46 -2.61 -1.44
N PRO A 329 -1.99 -2.29 -2.63
CA PRO A 329 -3.22 -1.51 -2.73
C PRO A 329 -4.41 -2.33 -2.22
N ILE A 330 -5.33 -1.65 -1.52
CA ILE A 330 -6.60 -2.22 -1.09
C ILE A 330 -7.72 -1.63 -1.92
N ILE A 331 -8.60 -2.49 -2.41
CA ILE A 331 -9.85 -2.11 -3.09
C ILE A 331 -11.03 -2.74 -2.36
N GLU A 332 -12.08 -1.95 -2.16
CA GLU A 332 -13.34 -2.41 -1.60
C GLU A 332 -14.32 -2.76 -2.72
N THR A 333 -14.91 -3.96 -2.64
CA THR A 333 -16.02 -4.38 -3.51
C THR A 333 -17.35 -4.24 -2.79
N LEU A 334 -18.43 -4.27 -3.55
CA LEU A 334 -19.80 -4.34 -3.06
C LEU A 334 -20.40 -5.65 -3.53
N ALA A 335 -20.85 -6.50 -2.59
CA ALA A 335 -21.43 -7.82 -2.85
C ALA A 335 -20.57 -8.72 -3.76
N GLY A 336 -19.25 -8.65 -3.60
CA GLY A 336 -18.30 -9.45 -4.37
C GLY A 336 -18.12 -9.03 -5.83
N ASP A 337 -18.68 -7.88 -6.26
CA ASP A 337 -18.59 -7.44 -7.65
C ASP A 337 -17.18 -6.91 -8.00
N VAL A 338 -16.37 -7.77 -8.58
CA VAL A 338 -15.04 -7.44 -9.12
C VAL A 338 -15.11 -6.82 -10.51
N SER A 339 -16.28 -6.83 -11.16
CA SER A 339 -16.48 -6.27 -12.51
C SER A 339 -16.80 -4.78 -12.51
N ALA A 340 -16.96 -4.16 -11.34
CA ALA A 340 -17.14 -2.73 -11.18
C ALA A 340 -15.95 -1.94 -11.73
N PHE A 341 -16.15 -0.66 -12.01
CA PHE A 341 -15.20 0.15 -12.80
C PHE A 341 -13.83 0.29 -12.13
N VAL A 342 -13.76 0.70 -10.87
CA VAL A 342 -12.49 0.87 -10.16
C VAL A 342 -11.77 -0.46 -9.91
N PRO A 343 -12.43 -1.52 -9.41
CA PRO A 343 -11.83 -2.84 -9.27
C PRO A 343 -11.16 -3.36 -10.55
N THR A 344 -11.86 -3.34 -11.69
CA THR A 344 -11.32 -3.83 -12.97
C THR A 344 -10.08 -3.05 -13.42
N ASN A 345 -10.07 -1.74 -13.21
CA ASN A 345 -8.91 -0.91 -13.52
C ASN A 345 -7.69 -1.34 -12.68
N VAL A 346 -7.85 -1.47 -11.37
CA VAL A 346 -6.73 -1.79 -10.49
C VAL A 346 -6.24 -3.24 -10.67
N ILE A 347 -7.13 -4.20 -10.88
CA ILE A 347 -6.77 -5.59 -11.23
C ILE A 347 -5.88 -5.62 -12.49
N SER A 348 -6.18 -4.78 -13.50
CA SER A 348 -5.39 -4.73 -14.73
C SER A 348 -3.99 -4.11 -14.56
N ILE A 349 -3.83 -3.20 -13.60
CA ILE A 349 -2.57 -2.52 -13.31
C ILE A 349 -1.64 -3.38 -12.43
N THR A 350 -2.20 -4.19 -11.54
CA THR A 350 -1.46 -4.96 -10.55
C THR A 350 -0.93 -6.29 -11.09
N ASP A 351 0.05 -6.85 -10.40
CA ASP A 351 0.72 -8.11 -10.76
C ASP A 351 0.03 -9.34 -10.15
N GLY A 352 -1.20 -9.18 -9.73
CA GLY A 352 -2.06 -10.18 -9.12
C GLY A 352 -2.97 -9.60 -8.06
N GLN A 353 -3.76 -10.47 -7.43
CA GLN A 353 -4.70 -10.09 -6.38
C GLN A 353 -4.88 -11.18 -5.33
N ILE A 354 -5.05 -10.76 -4.08
CA ILE A 354 -5.55 -11.55 -2.95
C ILE A 354 -7.04 -11.23 -2.83
N TYR A 355 -7.91 -12.16 -3.19
CA TYR A 355 -9.35 -12.00 -3.09
C TYR A 355 -9.88 -12.54 -1.77
N LEU A 356 -10.48 -11.66 -0.97
CA LEU A 356 -11.11 -11.99 0.31
C LEU A 356 -12.62 -12.14 0.12
N GLU A 357 -13.12 -13.34 0.37
CA GLU A 357 -14.50 -13.74 0.10
C GLU A 357 -15.37 -13.67 1.37
N THR A 358 -16.53 -13.03 1.27
CA THR A 358 -17.46 -12.85 2.38
C THR A 358 -18.00 -14.18 2.91
N GLU A 359 -18.28 -15.15 2.03
CA GLU A 359 -18.79 -16.48 2.42
C GLU A 359 -17.77 -17.25 3.25
N LEU A 360 -16.49 -17.25 2.85
CA LEU A 360 -15.41 -17.84 3.63
C LEU A 360 -15.24 -17.17 4.98
N PHE A 361 -15.33 -15.84 5.03
CA PHE A 361 -15.24 -15.10 6.28
C PHE A 361 -16.35 -15.46 7.26
N ASN A 362 -17.58 -15.55 6.78
CA ASN A 362 -18.77 -15.89 7.58
C ASN A 362 -18.78 -17.37 8.01
N SER A 363 -18.20 -18.27 7.22
CA SER A 363 -18.02 -19.68 7.60
C SER A 363 -16.86 -19.93 8.58
N GLY A 364 -16.16 -18.85 8.99
CA GLY A 364 -15.07 -18.96 9.97
C GLY A 364 -13.70 -19.27 9.37
N VAL A 365 -13.55 -19.32 8.05
CA VAL A 365 -12.24 -19.42 7.39
C VAL A 365 -11.59 -18.05 7.38
N ARG A 366 -10.57 -17.86 8.20
CA ARG A 366 -9.86 -16.58 8.36
C ARG A 366 -8.35 -16.80 8.40
N PRO A 367 -7.57 -16.14 7.51
CA PRO A 367 -7.99 -15.17 6.49
C PRO A 367 -8.89 -15.79 5.41
N ALA A 368 -9.88 -15.01 4.95
CA ALA A 368 -10.92 -15.48 4.02
C ALA A 368 -10.46 -15.48 2.55
N ILE A 369 -9.25 -15.96 2.30
CA ILE A 369 -8.61 -15.92 0.97
C ILE A 369 -9.20 -16.99 0.08
N ASN A 370 -9.76 -16.57 -1.04
CA ASN A 370 -10.26 -17.49 -2.07
C ASN A 370 -9.09 -17.97 -2.94
N PRO A 371 -8.72 -19.27 -2.91
CA PRO A 371 -7.59 -19.80 -3.67
C PRO A 371 -7.82 -19.84 -5.19
N GLY A 372 -9.07 -19.84 -5.64
CA GLY A 372 -9.44 -19.86 -7.06
C GLY A 372 -9.32 -18.49 -7.73
N LEU A 373 -9.74 -17.43 -7.02
CA LEU A 373 -9.75 -16.04 -7.53
C LEU A 373 -8.47 -15.27 -7.21
N SER A 374 -7.69 -15.73 -6.25
CA SER A 374 -6.41 -15.10 -5.87
C SER A 374 -5.28 -15.58 -6.78
N VAL A 375 -4.49 -14.67 -7.29
CA VAL A 375 -3.42 -14.96 -8.27
C VAL A 375 -2.21 -14.08 -7.99
N SER A 376 -1.01 -14.66 -8.01
CA SER A 376 0.24 -13.91 -8.12
C SER A 376 0.87 -14.19 -9.49
N ARG A 377 1.13 -13.15 -10.29
CA ARG A 377 1.78 -13.28 -11.60
C ARG A 377 3.30 -13.52 -11.48
N VAL A 378 3.90 -13.18 -10.35
CA VAL A 378 5.30 -13.47 -10.04
C VAL A 378 5.45 -14.93 -9.57
N GLY A 379 4.53 -15.40 -8.75
CA GLY A 379 4.42 -16.79 -8.34
C GLY A 379 5.67 -17.32 -7.66
N GLY A 380 6.05 -18.56 -7.98
CA GLY A 380 7.17 -19.25 -7.35
C GLY A 380 8.56 -18.61 -7.51
N SER A 381 8.71 -17.58 -8.35
CA SER A 381 9.95 -16.79 -8.44
C SER A 381 10.18 -15.94 -7.19
N ALA A 382 9.10 -15.60 -6.48
CA ALA A 382 9.11 -14.84 -5.24
C ALA A 382 8.99 -15.73 -3.98
N GLN A 383 9.23 -17.02 -4.08
CA GLN A 383 9.23 -17.94 -2.94
C GLN A 383 10.65 -18.40 -2.59
N THR A 384 10.90 -18.63 -1.30
CA THR A 384 12.06 -19.39 -0.85
C THR A 384 11.99 -20.83 -1.38
N LYS A 385 13.11 -21.52 -1.51
CA LYS A 385 13.15 -22.90 -2.05
C LYS A 385 12.26 -23.86 -1.25
N ILE A 386 12.29 -23.74 0.09
CA ILE A 386 11.48 -24.56 0.99
C ILE A 386 9.98 -24.31 0.78
N MET A 387 9.55 -23.06 0.72
CA MET A 387 8.15 -22.73 0.48
C MET A 387 7.70 -23.18 -0.91
N LYS A 388 8.49 -22.96 -1.93
CA LYS A 388 8.19 -23.40 -3.31
C LYS A 388 8.00 -24.93 -3.39
N LYS A 389 8.79 -25.70 -2.65
CA LYS A 389 8.70 -27.16 -2.62
C LYS A 389 7.44 -27.64 -1.91
N LEU A 390 7.17 -27.10 -0.72
CA LEU A 390 6.11 -27.59 0.17
C LEU A 390 4.73 -27.03 -0.16
N ALA A 391 4.66 -25.81 -0.69
CA ALA A 391 3.38 -25.14 -1.03
C ALA A 391 2.81 -25.56 -2.40
N GLY A 392 3.62 -26.22 -3.26
CA GLY A 392 3.24 -26.50 -4.64
C GLY A 392 1.95 -27.31 -4.81
N GLY A 393 1.63 -28.21 -3.86
CA GLY A 393 0.43 -29.04 -3.87
C GLY A 393 -0.82 -28.41 -3.24
N VAL A 394 -0.66 -27.39 -2.38
CA VAL A 394 -1.74 -26.84 -1.53
C VAL A 394 -2.90 -26.30 -2.38
N ARG A 395 -2.62 -25.53 -3.39
CA ARG A 395 -3.64 -24.92 -4.26
C ARG A 395 -4.43 -25.96 -5.02
N THR A 396 -3.77 -26.99 -5.53
CA THR A 396 -4.40 -28.11 -6.24
C THR A 396 -5.30 -28.92 -5.30
N ALA A 397 -4.81 -29.22 -4.10
CA ALA A 397 -5.59 -29.93 -3.08
C ALA A 397 -6.87 -29.19 -2.70
N LEU A 398 -6.78 -27.87 -2.51
CA LEU A 398 -7.95 -27.02 -2.19
C LEU A 398 -8.93 -26.90 -3.36
N ALA A 399 -8.45 -26.82 -4.60
CA ALA A 399 -9.30 -26.81 -5.78
C ALA A 399 -10.09 -28.13 -5.92
N GLN A 400 -9.41 -29.28 -5.81
CA GLN A 400 -10.02 -30.59 -5.81
C GLN A 400 -11.04 -30.77 -4.68
N TYR A 401 -10.68 -30.31 -3.47
CA TYR A 401 -11.60 -30.35 -2.34
C TYR A 401 -12.89 -29.57 -2.62
N ARG A 402 -12.82 -28.37 -3.18
CA ARG A 402 -14.00 -27.56 -3.51
C ARG A 402 -14.91 -28.23 -4.52
N GLU A 403 -14.35 -28.83 -5.57
CA GLU A 403 -15.12 -29.59 -6.56
C GLU A 403 -15.79 -30.80 -5.92
N LEU A 404 -15.05 -31.62 -5.17
CA LEU A 404 -15.57 -32.81 -4.53
C LEU A 404 -16.58 -32.49 -3.42
N ALA A 405 -16.38 -31.43 -2.64
CA ALA A 405 -17.30 -31.02 -1.58
C ALA A 405 -18.68 -30.64 -2.14
N ALA A 406 -18.73 -30.01 -3.31
CA ALA A 406 -19.98 -29.70 -3.99
C ALA A 406 -20.74 -30.96 -4.42
N PHE A 407 -20.03 -31.98 -4.91
CA PHE A 407 -20.63 -33.29 -5.32
C PHE A 407 -20.98 -34.18 -4.13
N SER A 408 -20.22 -34.14 -3.04
CA SER A 408 -20.43 -35.01 -1.86
C SER A 408 -21.77 -34.78 -1.16
N GLN A 409 -22.39 -33.62 -1.34
CA GLN A 409 -23.74 -33.36 -0.84
C GLN A 409 -24.83 -34.16 -1.52
N PHE A 410 -24.55 -34.70 -2.72
CA PHE A 410 -25.52 -35.41 -3.53
C PHE A 410 -25.22 -36.92 -3.71
N ALA A 411 -24.03 -37.38 -3.31
CA ALA A 411 -23.60 -38.77 -3.49
C ALA A 411 -23.63 -39.53 -2.17
N SER A 412 -24.42 -40.61 -2.13
CA SER A 412 -24.57 -41.48 -0.95
C SER A 412 -23.39 -42.42 -0.74
N ASP A 413 -22.64 -42.78 -1.80
CA ASP A 413 -21.51 -43.70 -1.75
C ASP A 413 -20.29 -43.10 -2.45
N LEU A 414 -19.32 -42.64 -1.67
CA LEU A 414 -18.02 -42.19 -2.15
C LEU A 414 -17.00 -43.31 -2.00
N ASP A 415 -16.15 -43.49 -3.00
CA ASP A 415 -15.00 -44.39 -2.91
C ASP A 415 -13.96 -43.90 -1.89
N ASP A 416 -13.10 -44.80 -1.42
CA ASP A 416 -12.15 -44.46 -0.36
C ASP A 416 -11.11 -43.44 -0.78
N ALA A 417 -10.73 -43.36 -2.06
CA ALA A 417 -9.83 -42.36 -2.59
C ALA A 417 -10.44 -40.93 -2.52
N THR A 418 -11.70 -40.83 -2.89
CA THR A 418 -12.47 -39.56 -2.81
C THR A 418 -12.66 -39.10 -1.36
N LYS A 419 -12.96 -40.05 -0.43
CA LYS A 419 -13.05 -39.78 1.01
C LYS A 419 -11.73 -39.23 1.55
N GLN A 420 -10.58 -39.82 1.16
CA GLN A 420 -9.26 -39.38 1.56
C GLN A 420 -8.94 -37.98 1.02
N GLN A 421 -9.28 -37.69 -0.24
CA GLN A 421 -9.09 -36.34 -0.82
C GLN A 421 -9.94 -35.29 -0.11
N LEU A 422 -11.18 -35.62 0.25
CA LEU A 422 -12.05 -34.73 1.02
C LEU A 422 -11.49 -34.48 2.43
N ALA A 423 -11.00 -35.53 3.11
CA ALA A 423 -10.38 -35.40 4.43
C ALA A 423 -9.12 -34.52 4.38
N ASN A 424 -8.24 -34.74 3.40
CA ASN A 424 -7.04 -33.95 3.21
C ASN A 424 -7.38 -32.48 2.89
N GLY A 425 -8.32 -32.22 2.00
CA GLY A 425 -8.73 -30.87 1.65
C GLY A 425 -9.37 -30.11 2.81
N LYS A 426 -10.14 -30.82 3.66
CA LYS A 426 -10.70 -30.27 4.90
C LYS A 426 -9.60 -29.92 5.90
N ALA A 427 -8.61 -30.80 6.05
CA ALA A 427 -7.44 -30.57 6.91
C ALA A 427 -6.62 -29.35 6.43
N PHE A 428 -6.35 -29.23 5.13
CA PHE A 428 -5.68 -28.04 4.59
C PHE A 428 -6.50 -26.77 4.79
N THR A 429 -7.82 -26.82 4.65
CA THR A 429 -8.69 -25.65 4.87
C THR A 429 -8.61 -25.19 6.33
N GLU A 430 -8.58 -26.12 7.27
CA GLU A 430 -8.43 -25.81 8.68
C GLU A 430 -7.02 -25.29 9.01
N LEU A 431 -5.98 -25.95 8.48
CA LEU A 431 -4.60 -25.56 8.67
C LEU A 431 -4.30 -24.14 8.19
N LEU A 432 -4.92 -23.69 7.08
CA LEU A 432 -4.70 -22.36 6.53
C LEU A 432 -5.37 -21.24 7.33
N LYS A 433 -6.22 -21.57 8.29
CA LYS A 433 -6.72 -20.58 9.24
C LYS A 433 -5.58 -20.07 10.11
N GLN A 434 -5.62 -18.80 10.43
CA GLN A 434 -4.59 -18.14 11.23
C GLN A 434 -5.18 -16.97 12.01
N LYS A 435 -4.78 -16.81 13.27
CA LYS A 435 -5.21 -15.70 14.11
C LYS A 435 -4.66 -14.38 13.54
N GLN A 436 -5.41 -13.29 13.70
CA GLN A 436 -4.93 -11.95 13.33
C GLN A 436 -3.74 -11.55 14.20
N TYR A 437 -2.83 -10.79 13.62
CA TYR A 437 -1.63 -10.26 14.28
C TYR A 437 -0.70 -11.36 14.85
N ALA A 438 -0.73 -12.50 14.23
CA ALA A 438 0.12 -13.66 14.57
C ALA A 438 0.83 -14.19 13.31
N PRO A 439 1.68 -13.39 12.65
CA PRO A 439 2.43 -13.85 11.50
C PRO A 439 3.43 -14.96 11.92
N MET A 440 3.61 -15.93 11.04
CA MET A 440 4.48 -17.08 11.25
C MET A 440 5.79 -16.93 10.49
N SER A 441 6.88 -17.47 11.06
CA SER A 441 8.17 -17.55 10.37
C SER A 441 8.12 -18.53 9.19
N VAL A 442 9.10 -18.44 8.28
CA VAL A 442 9.22 -19.37 7.14
C VAL A 442 9.35 -20.82 7.62
N ALA A 443 10.13 -21.08 8.67
CA ALA A 443 10.31 -22.40 9.23
C ALA A 443 9.01 -22.98 9.80
N GLN A 444 8.24 -22.19 10.54
CA GLN A 444 6.95 -22.59 11.08
C GLN A 444 5.94 -22.91 9.99
N GLN A 445 5.81 -22.03 8.98
CA GLN A 445 4.94 -22.28 7.84
C GLN A 445 5.35 -23.55 7.07
N ALA A 446 6.65 -23.71 6.82
CA ALA A 446 7.19 -24.88 6.13
C ALA A 446 6.92 -26.18 6.88
N LEU A 447 7.10 -26.18 8.21
CA LEU A 447 6.84 -27.36 9.05
C LEU A 447 5.35 -27.74 9.04
N SER A 448 4.45 -26.76 9.13
CA SER A 448 3.01 -26.99 9.04
C SER A 448 2.60 -27.60 7.69
N LEU A 449 3.10 -27.03 6.60
CA LEU A 449 2.82 -27.56 5.25
C LEU A 449 3.43 -28.94 5.04
N PHE A 450 4.63 -29.19 5.55
CA PHE A 450 5.28 -30.50 5.51
C PHE A 450 4.46 -31.57 6.25
N ALA A 451 4.01 -31.26 7.46
CA ALA A 451 3.22 -32.19 8.26
C ALA A 451 1.88 -32.54 7.56
N ALA A 452 1.23 -31.58 6.92
CA ALA A 452 0.01 -31.82 6.16
C ALA A 452 0.28 -32.61 4.86
N ASP A 453 1.29 -32.23 4.08
CA ASP A 453 1.64 -32.88 2.82
C ASP A 453 2.04 -34.34 2.99
N ARG A 454 2.78 -34.65 4.07
CA ARG A 454 3.23 -36.01 4.39
C ARG A 454 2.20 -36.85 5.16
N GLY A 455 1.00 -36.30 5.41
CA GLY A 455 -0.12 -37.02 6.02
C GLY A 455 -0.01 -37.22 7.54
N TYR A 456 0.90 -36.50 8.21
CA TYR A 456 1.04 -36.58 9.67
C TYR A 456 -0.17 -36.04 10.45
N MET A 457 -1.10 -35.36 9.77
CA MET A 457 -2.34 -34.85 10.36
C MET A 457 -3.57 -35.71 10.05
N ALA A 458 -3.42 -36.85 9.34
CA ALA A 458 -4.54 -37.68 8.89
C ALA A 458 -5.33 -38.34 10.02
N ASP A 459 -4.70 -38.58 11.14
CA ASP A 459 -5.27 -39.19 12.36
C ASP A 459 -5.73 -38.15 13.39
N ILE A 460 -5.65 -36.87 13.08
CA ILE A 460 -6.02 -35.77 13.97
C ILE A 460 -7.42 -35.27 13.62
N GLU A 461 -8.25 -35.08 14.64
CA GLU A 461 -9.55 -34.45 14.46
C GLU A 461 -9.39 -33.04 13.88
N VAL A 462 -10.22 -32.67 12.89
CA VAL A 462 -10.09 -31.39 12.15
C VAL A 462 -10.09 -30.20 13.09
N GLU A 463 -10.89 -30.24 14.15
CA GLU A 463 -11.01 -29.16 15.15
C GLU A 463 -9.75 -29.00 16.00
N LYS A 464 -8.89 -30.01 16.04
CA LYS A 464 -7.62 -30.00 16.83
C LYS A 464 -6.37 -29.72 15.98
N ILE A 465 -6.52 -29.53 14.66
CA ILE A 465 -5.38 -29.30 13.75
C ILE A 465 -4.59 -28.05 14.14
N LEU A 466 -5.26 -26.97 14.54
CA LEU A 466 -4.58 -25.74 14.93
C LEU A 466 -3.88 -25.87 16.30
N ASP A 467 -4.45 -26.64 17.22
CA ASP A 467 -3.81 -26.92 18.52
C ASP A 467 -2.56 -27.80 18.32
N PHE A 468 -2.65 -28.80 17.43
CA PHE A 468 -1.49 -29.60 17.01
C PHE A 468 -0.41 -28.74 16.37
N GLU A 469 -0.78 -27.82 15.47
CA GLU A 469 0.14 -26.89 14.82
C GLU A 469 0.87 -26.01 15.85
N GLU A 470 0.12 -25.40 16.76
CA GLU A 470 0.69 -24.53 17.81
C GLU A 470 1.68 -25.28 18.72
N ALA A 471 1.32 -26.50 19.12
CA ALA A 471 2.19 -27.36 19.90
C ALA A 471 3.43 -27.82 19.13
N LEU A 472 3.28 -28.17 17.84
CA LEU A 472 4.40 -28.56 16.97
C LEU A 472 5.39 -27.40 16.76
N HIS A 473 4.90 -26.17 16.60
CA HIS A 473 5.76 -24.99 16.53
C HIS A 473 6.51 -24.74 17.85
N GLY A 474 5.85 -24.91 18.99
CA GLY A 474 6.50 -24.85 20.29
C GLY A 474 7.61 -25.88 20.42
N TYR A 475 7.37 -27.10 19.93
CA TYR A 475 8.36 -28.17 19.93
C TYR A 475 9.56 -27.90 19.01
N LEU A 476 9.31 -27.33 17.79
CA LEU A 476 10.37 -26.87 16.89
C LEU A 476 11.30 -25.87 17.59
N THR A 477 10.71 -24.85 18.20
CA THR A 477 11.49 -23.78 18.85
C THR A 477 12.28 -24.27 20.04
N SER A 478 11.73 -25.22 20.84
CA SER A 478 12.39 -25.75 22.03
C SER A 478 13.49 -26.79 21.71
N GLU A 479 13.23 -27.70 20.77
CA GLU A 479 14.11 -28.85 20.52
C GLU A 479 15.08 -28.66 19.34
N LYS A 480 14.68 -27.85 18.36
CA LYS A 480 15.42 -27.63 17.10
C LYS A 480 15.50 -26.15 16.72
N GLY A 481 15.70 -25.25 17.68
CA GLY A 481 15.80 -23.81 17.44
C GLY A 481 16.89 -23.42 16.42
N ASP A 482 17.99 -24.15 16.35
CA ASP A 482 19.06 -23.95 15.36
C ASP A 482 18.55 -24.23 13.93
N LEU A 483 17.73 -25.28 13.73
CA LEU A 483 17.11 -25.60 12.47
C LEU A 483 16.11 -24.51 12.07
N GLU A 484 15.31 -24.04 13.01
CA GLU A 484 14.38 -22.93 12.78
C GLU A 484 15.13 -21.69 12.29
N GLN A 485 16.20 -21.31 12.96
CA GLN A 485 17.02 -20.16 12.59
C GLN A 485 17.70 -20.34 11.22
N GLN A 486 18.22 -21.54 10.94
CA GLN A 486 18.82 -21.88 9.65
C GLN A 486 17.81 -21.70 8.51
N ILE A 487 16.60 -22.25 8.64
CA ILE A 487 15.55 -22.16 7.61
C ILE A 487 15.10 -20.71 7.43
N ASN A 488 14.88 -19.98 8.51
CA ASN A 488 14.48 -18.58 8.44
C ASN A 488 15.54 -17.69 7.76
N THR A 489 16.81 -18.06 7.84
CA THR A 489 17.91 -17.31 7.24
C THR A 489 18.14 -17.68 5.77
N THR A 490 18.16 -18.98 5.47
CA THR A 490 18.54 -19.47 4.13
C THR A 490 17.34 -19.70 3.20
N GLY A 491 16.19 -20.09 3.74
CA GLY A 491 15.02 -20.52 2.98
C GLY A 491 15.28 -21.73 2.10
N ASP A 492 16.38 -22.48 2.35
CA ASP A 492 16.77 -23.63 1.54
C ASP A 492 15.96 -24.87 1.88
N TRP A 493 15.95 -25.82 0.93
CA TRP A 493 15.38 -27.15 1.07
C TRP A 493 16.37 -28.18 0.55
N ASN A 494 16.65 -29.20 1.34
CA ASN A 494 17.50 -30.34 1.00
C ASN A 494 17.07 -31.60 1.79
N ASP A 495 17.65 -32.74 1.47
CA ASP A 495 17.34 -34.03 2.11
C ASP A 495 17.62 -34.03 3.61
N ASP A 496 18.59 -33.25 4.06
CA ASP A 496 18.93 -33.14 5.49
C ASP A 496 17.81 -32.42 6.26
N ILE A 497 17.31 -31.30 5.72
CA ILE A 497 16.18 -30.57 6.32
C ILE A 497 14.92 -31.43 6.29
N GLU A 498 14.66 -32.17 5.20
CA GLU A 498 13.52 -33.08 5.10
C GLU A 498 13.59 -34.18 6.17
N ASN A 499 14.76 -34.78 6.37
CA ASN A 499 14.97 -35.82 7.40
C ASN A 499 14.81 -35.23 8.81
N GLN A 500 15.35 -34.05 9.07
CA GLN A 500 15.19 -33.38 10.36
C GLN A 500 13.73 -33.04 10.67
N PHE A 501 12.94 -32.58 9.66
CA PHE A 501 11.51 -32.36 9.82
C PHE A 501 10.76 -33.67 10.11
N LYS A 502 11.11 -34.74 9.40
CA LYS A 502 10.52 -36.07 9.63
C LYS A 502 10.77 -36.55 11.04
N GLU A 503 12.02 -36.55 11.49
CA GLU A 503 12.38 -36.93 12.85
C GLU A 503 11.64 -36.08 13.90
N LEU A 504 11.61 -34.76 13.70
CA LEU A 504 10.96 -33.85 14.61
C LEU A 504 9.46 -34.13 14.75
N VAL A 505 8.75 -34.35 13.65
CA VAL A 505 7.31 -34.63 13.68
C VAL A 505 7.03 -36.00 14.26
N GLU A 506 7.84 -37.03 13.93
CA GLU A 506 7.69 -38.39 14.47
C GLU A 506 7.97 -38.43 15.99
N ASP A 507 8.97 -37.71 16.47
CA ASP A 507 9.29 -37.65 17.90
C ASP A 507 8.22 -36.82 18.65
N PHE A 508 7.75 -35.73 18.08
CA PHE A 508 6.64 -34.96 18.62
C PHE A 508 5.38 -35.83 18.82
N LYS A 509 5.00 -36.60 17.80
CA LYS A 509 3.81 -37.50 17.85
C LYS A 509 3.97 -38.65 18.88
N LYS A 510 5.18 -39.03 19.27
CA LYS A 510 5.42 -39.98 20.35
C LYS A 510 5.23 -39.36 21.74
N THR A 511 5.45 -38.06 21.87
CA THR A 511 5.40 -37.34 23.15
C THR A 511 4.04 -36.80 23.49
N GLN A 512 3.20 -36.54 22.49
CA GLN A 512 1.86 -35.94 22.64
C GLN A 512 0.82 -36.68 21.80
N THR A 513 -0.37 -36.84 22.35
CA THR A 513 -1.58 -37.36 21.68
C THR A 513 -2.60 -36.25 21.53
N PHE A 514 -3.14 -36.08 20.32
CA PHE A 514 -4.16 -35.07 19.98
C PHE A 514 -5.49 -35.70 19.62
#